data_9e8311809ed2e708c282307ebd194635
#
_entry.id   9e8311809ed2e708c282307ebd194635
#
_cell.length_a   1.000
_cell.length_b   1.000
_cell.length_c   1.000
_cell.angle_alpha   90.00
_cell.angle_beta   90.00
_cell.angle_gamma   90.00
#
_symmetry.space_group_name_H-M   'P 1'
#
loop_
_entity.id
_entity.type
_entity.pdbx_description
1 polymer ?
#
loop_
_entity_poly.entity_id
_entity_poly.type
_entity_poly.pdbx_seq_one_letter_code
_entity_poly.pdbx_strand_id
1 'polypeptide(L)'
;MKPYLFAALALVCASRASAEPWVDYTPEKGFWLYTYVKVDVNHVDDYLTQMRSIWVPGRELDKKHGLIDQYQIMTNIIGAASDANVMLCVHYLSFAGLDPDKARDMAINAEYAAALPKPKADAAYTDFNKYRTIVGSSIYVPIDYPK
;
A
#
# COMPACT_ATOMS: atom_id res chain seq x y z
N MET A 1 59.30 -23.39 42.36
CA MET A 1 58.71 -23.48 40.99
C MET A 1 57.20 -23.30 41.12
N LYS A 2 56.66 -22.20 40.62
CA LYS A 2 55.21 -21.93 40.64
C LYS A 2 54.64 -22.22 39.23
N PRO A 3 53.60 -23.05 39.09
CA PRO A 3 52.98 -23.27 37.80
C PRO A 3 52.05 -22.08 37.45
N TYR A 4 52.26 -21.45 36.30
CA TYR A 4 51.38 -20.44 35.74
C TYR A 4 50.21 -21.16 35.03
N LEU A 5 49.01 -20.99 35.56
CA LEU A 5 47.77 -21.47 34.96
C LEU A 5 47.39 -20.47 33.86
N PHE A 6 47.52 -20.82 32.58
CA PHE A 6 46.98 -20.11 31.43
C PHE A 6 45.50 -20.43 31.34
N ALA A 7 44.67 -19.46 31.74
CA ALA A 7 43.26 -19.51 31.44
C ALA A 7 43.03 -19.06 29.97
N ALA A 8 42.75 -20.01 29.09
CA ALA A 8 42.33 -19.73 27.72
C ALA A 8 40.91 -19.14 27.74
N LEU A 9 40.82 -17.84 27.52
CA LEU A 9 39.52 -17.15 27.31
C LEU A 9 38.98 -17.54 25.94
N ALA A 10 38.09 -18.52 25.88
CA ALA A 10 37.37 -18.84 24.66
C ALA A 10 36.41 -17.67 24.31
N LEU A 11 36.78 -16.87 23.33
CA LEU A 11 35.90 -15.84 22.75
C LEU A 11 34.82 -16.59 21.97
N VAL A 12 33.66 -16.79 22.57
CA VAL A 12 32.46 -17.27 21.87
C VAL A 12 31.99 -16.09 21.00
N CYS A 13 32.40 -16.11 19.72
CA CYS A 13 31.77 -15.29 18.70
C CYS A 13 30.32 -15.76 18.56
N ALA A 14 29.42 -15.11 19.30
CA ALA A 14 27.99 -15.24 19.02
C ALA A 14 27.77 -14.68 17.60
N SER A 15 27.76 -15.58 16.61
CA SER A 15 27.26 -15.27 15.28
C SER A 15 25.82 -14.81 15.48
N ARG A 16 25.55 -13.53 15.29
CA ARG A 16 24.18 -13.02 15.19
C ARG A 16 23.58 -13.77 13.99
N ALA A 17 22.62 -14.63 14.25
CA ALA A 17 21.80 -15.21 13.20
C ALA A 17 21.11 -14.01 12.51
N SER A 18 21.63 -13.60 11.38
CA SER A 18 20.99 -12.60 10.51
C SER A 18 19.95 -13.38 9.73
N ALA A 19 18.68 -12.99 9.85
CA ALA A 19 17.64 -13.56 9.02
C ALA A 19 17.98 -13.37 7.54
N GLU A 20 17.88 -14.44 6.75
CA GLU A 20 18.28 -14.47 5.34
C GLU A 20 17.04 -14.59 4.45
N PRO A 21 16.80 -13.62 3.53
CA PRO A 21 15.72 -13.72 2.55
C PRO A 21 15.84 -15.02 1.73
N TRP A 22 14.69 -15.63 1.44
CA TRP A 22 14.54 -16.91 0.72
C TRP A 22 14.99 -18.15 1.49
N VAL A 23 15.57 -17.99 2.69
CA VAL A 23 15.93 -19.07 3.61
C VAL A 23 15.02 -19.06 4.83
N ASP A 24 15.01 -17.94 5.54
CA ASP A 24 14.22 -17.79 6.77
C ASP A 24 12.80 -17.25 6.50
N TYR A 25 12.64 -16.55 5.39
CA TYR A 25 11.36 -16.03 4.90
C TYR A 25 11.39 -15.83 3.38
N THR A 26 10.21 -15.81 2.78
CA THR A 26 10.04 -15.60 1.34
C THR A 26 9.22 -14.32 1.11
N PRO A 27 9.78 -13.30 0.43
CA PRO A 27 8.98 -12.18 -0.06
C PRO A 27 7.97 -12.67 -1.10
N GLU A 28 6.70 -12.30 -0.94
CA GLU A 28 5.67 -12.59 -1.92
C GLU A 28 5.87 -11.75 -3.20
N LYS A 29 5.23 -12.19 -4.28
CA LYS A 29 5.17 -11.40 -5.51
C LYS A 29 4.20 -10.24 -5.32
N GLY A 30 4.53 -9.11 -5.96
CA GLY A 30 3.69 -7.92 -5.86
C GLY A 30 3.95 -7.11 -4.61
N PHE A 31 3.07 -6.20 -4.33
CA PHE A 31 3.16 -5.30 -3.19
C PHE A 31 1.83 -4.64 -2.89
N TRP A 32 1.63 -4.24 -1.64
CA TRP A 32 0.54 -3.39 -1.22
C TRP A 32 0.96 -1.93 -1.24
N LEU A 33 0.17 -1.10 -1.92
CA LEU A 33 0.23 0.35 -1.81
C LEU A 33 -0.87 0.81 -0.84
N TYR A 34 -0.46 1.45 0.23
CA TYR A 34 -1.36 2.08 1.20
C TYR A 34 -1.30 3.59 1.04
N THR A 35 -2.46 4.23 0.84
CA THR A 35 -2.57 5.69 0.85
C THR A 35 -3.34 6.11 2.08
N TYR A 36 -2.71 6.91 2.92
CA TYR A 36 -3.27 7.40 4.17
C TYR A 36 -3.98 8.73 3.95
N VAL A 37 -5.27 8.75 4.27
CA VAL A 37 -6.13 9.92 4.06
C VAL A 37 -6.71 10.36 5.40
N LYS A 38 -6.56 11.63 5.71
CA LYS A 38 -7.26 12.28 6.82
C LYS A 38 -8.50 12.96 6.25
N VAL A 39 -9.66 12.50 6.66
CA VAL A 39 -10.97 13.06 6.31
C VAL A 39 -11.55 13.74 7.55
N ASP A 40 -12.18 14.90 7.39
CA ASP A 40 -12.95 15.52 8.47
C ASP A 40 -13.99 14.52 8.98
N VAL A 41 -14.08 14.37 10.30
CA VAL A 41 -14.92 13.36 10.94
C VAL A 41 -16.41 13.50 10.58
N ASN A 42 -16.86 14.70 10.25
CA ASN A 42 -18.24 14.95 9.84
C ASN A 42 -18.52 14.58 8.37
N HIS A 43 -17.47 14.28 7.59
CA HIS A 43 -17.54 14.00 6.15
C HIS A 43 -17.04 12.60 5.77
N VAL A 44 -16.78 11.71 6.73
CA VAL A 44 -16.26 10.36 6.45
C VAL A 44 -17.26 9.57 5.61
N ASP A 45 -18.55 9.59 5.95
CA ASP A 45 -19.59 8.87 5.21
C ASP A 45 -19.79 9.44 3.80
N ASP A 46 -19.74 10.77 3.65
CA ASP A 46 -19.78 11.44 2.34
C ASP A 46 -18.60 11.01 1.48
N TYR A 47 -17.40 11.00 2.06
CA TYR A 47 -16.19 10.57 1.38
C TYR A 47 -16.29 9.12 0.91
N LEU A 48 -16.67 8.19 1.78
CA LEU A 48 -16.79 6.77 1.45
C LEU A 48 -17.85 6.53 0.37
N THR A 49 -18.98 7.24 0.45
CA THR A 49 -20.04 7.16 -0.56
C THR A 49 -19.55 7.64 -1.93
N GLN A 50 -18.82 8.74 -1.96
CA GLN A 50 -18.27 9.27 -3.22
C GLN A 50 -17.16 8.38 -3.78
N MET A 51 -16.31 7.77 -2.94
CA MET A 51 -15.25 6.85 -3.38
C MET A 51 -15.80 5.67 -4.20
N ARG A 52 -17.00 5.18 -3.87
CA ARG A 52 -17.67 4.14 -4.63
C ARG A 52 -17.90 4.52 -6.10
N SER A 53 -18.15 5.80 -6.38
CA SER A 53 -18.45 6.27 -7.74
C SER A 53 -17.25 6.87 -8.46
N ILE A 54 -16.17 7.20 -7.77
CA ILE A 54 -15.00 7.88 -8.32
C ILE A 54 -13.76 6.99 -8.33
N TRP A 55 -13.44 6.36 -7.21
CA TRP A 55 -12.21 5.58 -7.06
C TRP A 55 -12.38 4.11 -7.45
N VAL A 56 -13.48 3.48 -7.01
CA VAL A 56 -13.75 2.05 -7.27
C VAL A 56 -13.77 1.73 -8.77
N PRO A 57 -14.40 2.51 -9.67
CA PRO A 57 -14.37 2.21 -11.10
C PRO A 57 -12.96 2.14 -11.70
N GLY A 58 -12.04 3.01 -11.22
CA GLY A 58 -10.64 2.94 -11.62
C GLY A 58 -9.96 1.64 -11.17
N ARG A 59 -10.24 1.19 -9.94
CA ARG A 59 -9.67 -0.08 -9.42
C ARG A 59 -10.22 -1.30 -10.15
N GLU A 60 -11.48 -1.28 -10.56
CA GLU A 60 -12.05 -2.36 -11.38
C GLU A 60 -11.40 -2.42 -12.78
N LEU A 61 -11.07 -1.28 -13.37
CA LEU A 61 -10.31 -1.23 -14.62
C LEU A 61 -8.88 -1.75 -14.44
N ASP A 62 -8.19 -1.36 -13.37
CA ASP A 62 -6.86 -1.89 -13.08
C ASP A 62 -6.87 -3.41 -12.90
N LYS A 63 -7.91 -3.97 -12.25
CA LYS A 63 -8.12 -5.42 -12.15
C LYS A 63 -8.36 -6.05 -13.52
N LYS A 64 -9.23 -5.47 -14.32
CA LYS A 64 -9.53 -5.94 -15.68
C LYS A 64 -8.28 -5.99 -16.55
N HIS A 65 -7.38 -5.04 -16.40
CA HIS A 65 -6.11 -4.97 -17.12
C HIS A 65 -4.95 -5.75 -16.45
N GLY A 66 -5.21 -6.45 -15.35
CA GLY A 66 -4.23 -7.31 -14.68
C GLY A 66 -3.10 -6.55 -13.97
N LEU A 67 -3.31 -5.30 -13.59
CA LEU A 67 -2.34 -4.51 -12.82
C LEU A 67 -2.43 -4.84 -11.34
N ILE A 68 -3.64 -5.05 -10.85
CA ILE A 68 -3.96 -5.34 -9.45
C ILE A 68 -4.88 -6.56 -9.37
N ASP A 69 -4.92 -7.24 -8.24
CA ASP A 69 -5.89 -8.30 -7.96
C ASP A 69 -6.84 -7.92 -6.83
N GLN A 70 -6.41 -7.06 -5.92
CA GLN A 70 -7.19 -6.67 -4.74
C GLN A 70 -7.10 -5.16 -4.50
N TYR A 71 -8.19 -4.64 -3.97
CA TYR A 71 -8.23 -3.30 -3.37
C TYR A 71 -9.25 -3.29 -2.24
N GLN A 72 -9.05 -2.39 -1.29
CA GLN A 72 -9.98 -2.17 -0.19
C GLN A 72 -9.85 -0.77 0.38
N ILE A 73 -10.90 -0.32 1.05
CA ILE A 73 -10.90 0.91 1.83
C ILE A 73 -11.06 0.49 3.29
N MET A 74 -10.16 0.96 4.13
CA MET A 74 -10.22 0.74 5.58
C MET A 74 -10.48 2.05 6.30
N THR A 75 -11.26 1.99 7.37
CA THR A 75 -11.47 3.14 8.28
C THR A 75 -10.88 2.83 9.63
N ASN A 76 -10.28 3.82 10.25
CA ASN A 76 -9.77 3.70 11.61
C ASN A 76 -10.93 3.88 12.61
N ILE A 77 -11.13 2.88 13.47
CA ILE A 77 -12.17 2.90 14.51
C ILE A 77 -11.60 3.43 15.84
N ILE A 78 -10.28 3.29 16.05
CA ILE A 78 -9.58 3.73 17.27
C ILE A 78 -8.26 4.37 16.82
N GLY A 79 -8.08 5.64 17.14
CA GLY A 79 -6.86 6.38 16.79
C GLY A 79 -6.90 7.81 17.29
N ALA A 80 -5.77 8.50 17.22
CA ALA A 80 -5.72 9.91 17.54
C ALA A 80 -6.44 10.74 16.47
N ALA A 81 -7.09 11.83 16.87
CA ALA A 81 -7.79 12.73 15.94
C ALA A 81 -6.84 13.39 14.91
N SER A 82 -5.52 13.37 15.18
CA SER A 82 -4.48 13.84 14.26
C SER A 82 -4.16 12.86 13.13
N ASP A 83 -4.52 11.59 13.28
CA ASP A 83 -4.11 10.53 12.39
C ASP A 83 -4.97 10.46 11.12
N ALA A 84 -4.48 9.73 10.11
CA ALA A 84 -5.32 9.31 9.00
C ALA A 84 -6.44 8.40 9.53
N ASN A 85 -7.65 8.67 9.11
CA ASN A 85 -8.83 7.88 9.51
C ASN A 85 -9.42 7.04 8.39
N VAL A 86 -8.90 7.21 7.17
CA VAL A 86 -9.22 6.36 6.01
C VAL A 86 -7.92 5.91 5.36
N MET A 87 -7.86 4.66 4.93
CA MET A 87 -6.74 4.09 4.21
C MET A 87 -7.23 3.41 2.94
N LEU A 88 -6.66 3.80 1.80
CA LEU A 88 -6.90 3.17 0.52
C LEU A 88 -5.79 2.14 0.29
N CYS A 89 -6.17 0.89 0.08
CA CYS A 89 -5.24 -0.22 -0.06
C CYS A 89 -5.39 -0.83 -1.46
N VAL A 90 -4.28 -1.01 -2.15
CA VAL A 90 -4.25 -1.61 -3.48
C VAL A 90 -3.12 -2.63 -3.54
N HIS A 91 -3.41 -3.87 -3.94
CA HIS A 91 -2.41 -4.88 -4.17
C HIS A 91 -2.06 -4.98 -5.65
N TYR A 92 -0.84 -4.59 -5.99
CA TYR A 92 -0.27 -4.71 -7.33
C TYR A 92 0.40 -6.08 -7.50
N LEU A 93 0.19 -6.71 -8.65
CA LEU A 93 0.74 -8.03 -8.95
C LEU A 93 2.27 -8.02 -9.17
N SER A 94 2.83 -6.86 -9.53
CA SER A 94 4.28 -6.68 -9.68
C SER A 94 4.65 -5.21 -9.75
N PHE A 95 5.92 -4.90 -9.46
CA PHE A 95 6.47 -3.56 -9.68
C PHE A 95 6.49 -3.16 -11.17
N ALA A 96 6.55 -4.11 -12.11
CA ALA A 96 6.44 -3.84 -13.54
C ALA A 96 5.09 -3.22 -13.93
N GLY A 97 4.06 -3.39 -13.12
CA GLY A 97 2.77 -2.69 -13.29
C GLY A 97 2.87 -1.17 -13.17
N LEU A 98 3.91 -0.66 -12.51
CA LEU A 98 4.18 0.78 -12.38
C LEU A 98 5.00 1.35 -13.55
N ASP A 99 5.62 0.49 -14.38
CA ASP A 99 6.38 0.95 -15.54
C ASP A 99 5.43 1.57 -16.58
N PRO A 100 5.78 2.71 -17.18
CA PRO A 100 4.99 3.32 -18.23
C PRO A 100 4.79 2.37 -19.43
N ASP A 101 3.55 2.08 -19.77
CA ASP A 101 3.16 1.34 -20.98
C ASP A 101 2.12 2.16 -21.73
N LYS A 102 2.54 2.77 -22.84
CA LYS A 102 1.70 3.70 -23.60
C LYS A 102 0.40 3.04 -24.07
N ALA A 103 0.44 1.82 -24.58
CA ALA A 103 -0.75 1.14 -25.12
C ALA A 103 -1.74 0.81 -24.02
N ARG A 104 -1.26 0.21 -22.94
CA ARG A 104 -2.03 -0.10 -21.75
C ARG A 104 -2.62 1.15 -21.12
N ASP A 105 -1.79 2.15 -20.87
CA ASP A 105 -2.18 3.36 -20.14
C ASP A 105 -3.22 4.18 -20.94
N MET A 106 -3.08 4.24 -22.27
CA MET A 106 -4.09 4.87 -23.14
C MET A 106 -5.41 4.09 -23.15
N ALA A 107 -5.37 2.77 -23.16
CA ALA A 107 -6.58 1.94 -23.12
C ALA A 107 -7.33 2.13 -21.80
N ILE A 108 -6.63 2.03 -20.66
CA ILE A 108 -7.22 2.28 -19.33
C ILE A 108 -7.81 3.68 -19.22
N ASN A 109 -7.07 4.69 -19.67
CA ASN A 109 -7.54 6.08 -19.62
C ASN A 109 -8.79 6.31 -20.47
N ALA A 110 -8.87 5.69 -21.64
CA ALA A 110 -10.05 5.79 -22.50
C ALA A 110 -11.28 5.14 -21.86
N GLU A 111 -11.12 3.95 -21.29
CA GLU A 111 -12.21 3.25 -20.58
C GLU A 111 -12.63 4.03 -19.33
N TYR A 112 -11.65 4.58 -18.57
CA TYR A 112 -11.95 5.38 -17.39
C TYR A 112 -12.70 6.67 -17.74
N ALA A 113 -12.29 7.38 -18.81
CA ALA A 113 -12.96 8.58 -19.28
C ALA A 113 -14.40 8.30 -19.75
N ALA A 114 -14.66 7.11 -20.31
CA ALA A 114 -16.00 6.67 -20.67
C ALA A 114 -16.88 6.38 -19.43
N ALA A 115 -16.30 5.74 -18.41
CA ALA A 115 -17.00 5.42 -17.17
C ALA A 115 -17.21 6.64 -16.25
N LEU A 116 -16.23 7.54 -16.22
CA LEU A 116 -16.23 8.74 -15.39
C LEU A 116 -15.81 9.96 -16.22
N PRO A 117 -16.76 10.68 -16.84
CA PRO A 117 -16.46 11.88 -17.62
C PRO A 117 -15.69 12.93 -16.80
N LYS A 118 -14.70 13.55 -17.43
CA LYS A 118 -13.77 14.49 -16.78
C LYS A 118 -14.46 15.57 -15.93
N PRO A 119 -15.55 16.25 -16.37
CA PRO A 119 -16.21 17.25 -15.53
C PRO A 119 -16.74 16.69 -14.20
N LYS A 120 -17.22 15.43 -14.22
CA LYS A 120 -17.69 14.75 -13.01
C LYS A 120 -16.53 14.40 -12.09
N ALA A 121 -15.41 13.92 -12.64
CA ALA A 121 -14.20 13.65 -11.90
C ALA A 121 -13.64 14.93 -11.24
N ASP A 122 -13.50 16.00 -12.01
CA ASP A 122 -12.97 17.29 -11.54
C ASP A 122 -13.83 17.88 -10.41
N ALA A 123 -15.16 17.81 -10.54
CA ALA A 123 -16.09 18.26 -9.51
C ALA A 123 -15.91 17.47 -8.20
N ALA A 124 -15.80 16.14 -8.27
CA ALA A 124 -15.61 15.30 -7.11
C ALA A 124 -14.26 15.54 -6.42
N TYR A 125 -13.17 15.67 -7.19
CA TYR A 125 -11.85 15.96 -6.63
C TYR A 125 -11.81 17.35 -5.98
N THR A 126 -12.48 18.35 -6.56
CA THR A 126 -12.63 19.69 -5.97
C THR A 126 -13.39 19.61 -4.65
N ASP A 127 -14.41 18.78 -4.57
CA ASP A 127 -15.19 18.57 -3.35
C ASP A 127 -14.37 17.87 -2.28
N PHE A 128 -13.69 16.77 -2.61
CA PHE A 128 -12.80 16.06 -1.69
C PHE A 128 -11.76 16.98 -1.03
N ASN A 129 -11.18 17.89 -1.78
CA ASN A 129 -10.13 18.78 -1.27
C ASN A 129 -10.61 19.76 -0.19
N LYS A 130 -11.92 19.88 0.02
CA LYS A 130 -12.50 20.73 1.07
C LYS A 130 -12.41 20.09 2.45
N TYR A 131 -12.43 18.75 2.52
CA TYR A 131 -12.56 18.02 3.78
C TYR A 131 -11.61 16.84 3.94
N ARG A 132 -10.70 16.61 2.95
CA ARG A 132 -9.67 15.57 3.07
C ARG A 132 -8.26 16.11 2.85
N THR A 133 -7.29 15.43 3.44
CA THR A 133 -5.87 15.60 3.18
C THR A 133 -5.23 14.22 2.97
N ILE A 134 -4.46 14.04 1.89
CA ILE A 134 -3.60 12.88 1.74
C ILE A 134 -2.38 13.10 2.64
N VAL A 135 -2.23 12.25 3.65
CA VAL A 135 -1.15 12.36 4.65
C VAL A 135 0.14 11.75 4.12
N GLY A 136 0.04 10.68 3.33
CA GLY A 136 1.19 9.99 2.74
C GLY A 136 0.80 8.67 2.09
N SER A 137 1.82 7.98 1.60
CA SER A 137 1.66 6.62 1.07
C SER A 137 2.85 5.76 1.46
N SER A 138 2.63 4.45 1.56
CA SER A 138 3.66 3.46 1.86
C SER A 138 3.47 2.22 0.99
N ILE A 139 4.59 1.59 0.64
CA ILE A 139 4.60 0.31 -0.07
C ILE A 139 5.09 -0.78 0.88
N TYR A 140 4.37 -1.89 0.92
CA TYR A 140 4.74 -3.08 1.70
C TYR A 140 4.76 -4.31 0.81
N VAL A 141 5.80 -5.10 0.92
CA VAL A 141 5.88 -6.42 0.32
C VAL A 141 5.49 -7.44 1.39
N PRO A 142 4.48 -8.29 1.16
CA PRO A 142 4.13 -9.36 2.09
C PRO A 142 5.28 -10.35 2.24
N ILE A 143 5.37 -10.98 3.40
CA ILE A 143 6.40 -11.95 3.73
C ILE A 143 5.74 -13.22 4.23
N ASP A 144 6.09 -14.34 3.59
CA ASP A 144 5.74 -15.68 4.04
C ASP A 144 6.86 -16.31 4.84
N TYR A 145 6.51 -17.05 5.87
CA TYR A 145 7.44 -17.90 6.63
C TYR A 145 7.33 -19.35 6.18
N PRO A 146 8.46 -20.08 6.12
CA PRO A 146 8.44 -21.53 5.88
C PRO A 146 7.53 -22.23 6.89
N LYS A 147 6.73 -23.19 6.40
CA LYS A 147 5.87 -24.03 7.26
C LYS A 147 6.65 -25.20 7.82
#